data_796fcaa7f6bb7759b2292529a532cf17
#
_entry.id   796fcaa7f6bb7759b2292529a532cf17
#
_cell.length_a   1.000
_cell.length_b   1.000
_cell.length_c   1.000
_cell.angle_alpha   90.00
_cell.angle_beta   90.00
_cell.angle_gamma   90.00
#
_symmetry.space_group_name_H-M   'P 1'
#
loop_
_entity.id
_entity.type
_entity.pdbx_description
1 polymer ?
#
loop_
_entity_poly.entity_id
_entity_poly.type
_entity_poly.pdbx_seq_one_letter_code
_entity_poly.pdbx_strand_id
1 'polypeptide(L)'
;MKKIISGKVRDIYEINEKELIIVTTDRISAFDVILKSTIKDKGVALNLISEYWFDYTSKIIPNHIISTNLSDMPAYFYENSAYYKNRTVLVKKLKMLPYEFIVRGYMFGSMWEEYKTHKTFCGQTVKGEYQLAQKLSEPIVTPSVKNSTGHDEYITLERLRTKLGTEEANKICDICLDLYKTCYEQALQNNIIIADTKFEFGYDENDTLILGDEIFTPDSSRFWSLADYQVGVSPKSYDKQFVRDWLIEHKLNGVTPAPELPEKIMNATADIYKECYRKITGKEEY
;
A
#
# COMPACT_ATOMS: atom_id res chain seq x y z
N MET A 1 20.16 3.40 -18.72
CA MET A 1 19.06 2.88 -17.90
C MET A 1 19.45 1.51 -17.35
N LYS A 2 19.32 1.31 -16.05
CA LYS A 2 19.66 0.06 -15.37
C LYS A 2 18.53 -0.33 -14.43
N LYS A 3 18.04 -1.60 -14.51
CA LYS A 3 17.16 -2.13 -13.47
C LYS A 3 17.98 -2.30 -12.19
N ILE A 4 17.61 -1.57 -11.12
CA ILE A 4 18.35 -1.59 -9.86
C ILE A 4 17.66 -2.44 -8.79
N ILE A 5 16.31 -2.59 -8.87
CA ILE A 5 15.52 -3.40 -7.93
C ILE A 5 14.51 -4.21 -8.71
N SER A 6 14.35 -5.47 -8.32
CA SER A 6 13.19 -6.29 -8.68
C SER A 6 12.54 -6.73 -7.37
N GLY A 7 11.56 -5.96 -6.92
CA GLY A 7 10.86 -6.17 -5.65
C GLY A 7 9.75 -7.22 -5.74
N LYS A 8 8.97 -7.36 -4.67
CA LYS A 8 7.85 -8.31 -4.59
C LYS A 8 6.81 -8.05 -5.68
N VAL A 9 6.54 -6.79 -6.01
CA VAL A 9 5.50 -6.37 -6.98
C VAL A 9 5.94 -5.27 -7.93
N ARG A 10 7.10 -4.64 -7.75
CA ARG A 10 7.60 -3.52 -8.55
C ARG A 10 9.02 -3.76 -9.03
N ASP A 11 9.29 -3.28 -10.25
CA ASP A 11 10.63 -3.16 -10.80
C ASP A 11 11.03 -1.69 -10.84
N ILE A 12 12.23 -1.36 -10.39
CA ILE A 12 12.74 0.01 -10.35
C ILE A 12 13.95 0.12 -11.29
N TYR A 13 13.91 1.10 -12.16
CA TYR A 13 14.98 1.42 -13.12
C TYR A 13 15.56 2.79 -12.81
N GLU A 14 16.87 2.88 -12.77
CA GLU A 14 17.60 4.14 -12.64
C GLU A 14 17.79 4.76 -14.02
N ILE A 15 17.32 6.00 -14.18
CA ILE A 15 17.46 6.77 -15.42
C ILE A 15 18.70 7.65 -15.32
N ASN A 16 18.79 8.38 -14.21
CA ASN A 16 19.91 9.25 -13.87
C ASN A 16 19.98 9.42 -12.35
N GLU A 17 20.82 10.33 -11.87
CA GLU A 17 21.03 10.57 -10.44
C GLU A 17 19.76 11.10 -9.70
N LYS A 18 18.81 11.68 -10.43
CA LYS A 18 17.63 12.38 -9.87
C LYS A 18 16.31 11.68 -10.16
N GLU A 19 16.29 10.71 -11.09
CA GLU A 19 15.06 10.14 -11.62
C GLU A 19 15.09 8.62 -11.68
N LEU A 20 13.94 8.05 -11.36
CA LEU A 20 13.69 6.61 -11.46
C LEU A 20 12.44 6.36 -12.31
N ILE A 21 12.37 5.17 -12.87
CA ILE A 21 11.11 4.62 -13.38
C ILE A 21 10.69 3.47 -12.48
N ILE A 22 9.44 3.51 -12.04
CA ILE A 22 8.80 2.43 -11.29
C ILE A 22 7.80 1.75 -12.20
N VAL A 23 7.93 0.43 -12.34
CA VAL A 23 7.01 -0.42 -13.09
C VAL A 23 6.29 -1.33 -12.10
N THR A 24 4.99 -1.17 -11.97
CA THR A 24 4.14 -2.05 -11.17
C THR A 24 3.79 -3.29 -11.97
N THR A 25 4.17 -4.46 -11.46
CA THR A 25 4.06 -5.73 -12.18
C THR A 25 2.83 -6.52 -11.74
N ASP A 26 2.51 -7.57 -12.49
CA ASP A 26 1.41 -8.49 -12.16
C ASP A 26 1.81 -9.58 -11.16
N ARG A 27 3.03 -9.51 -10.61
CA ARG A 27 3.47 -10.39 -9.52
C ARG A 27 2.60 -10.21 -8.30
N ILE A 28 2.34 -11.31 -7.61
CA ILE A 28 1.64 -11.32 -6.33
C ILE A 28 2.48 -12.01 -5.27
N SER A 29 2.49 -11.44 -4.07
CA SER A 29 3.14 -12.04 -2.90
C SER A 29 2.14 -12.20 -1.77
N ALA A 30 2.26 -13.32 -1.05
CA ALA A 30 1.51 -13.58 0.16
C ALA A 30 2.41 -14.31 1.16
N PHE A 31 2.29 -13.98 2.46
CA PHE A 31 3.14 -14.56 3.52
C PHE A 31 4.64 -14.45 3.20
N ASP A 32 5.07 -13.27 2.68
CA ASP A 32 6.43 -12.94 2.25
C ASP A 32 7.02 -13.78 1.11
N VAL A 33 6.23 -14.65 0.49
CA VAL A 33 6.61 -15.44 -0.66
C VAL A 33 6.02 -14.82 -1.93
N ILE A 34 6.86 -14.57 -2.95
CA ILE A 34 6.40 -14.20 -4.29
C ILE A 34 5.90 -15.49 -4.95
N LEU A 35 4.63 -15.50 -5.34
CA LEU A 35 4.02 -16.67 -5.98
C LEU A 35 4.54 -16.82 -7.42
N LYS A 36 4.51 -18.04 -7.96
CA LYS A 36 4.89 -18.27 -9.38
C LYS A 36 3.86 -17.71 -10.34
N SER A 37 2.60 -17.66 -9.92
CA SER A 37 1.50 -17.12 -10.69
C SER A 37 1.51 -15.60 -10.71
N THR A 38 1.03 -15.00 -11.81
CA THR A 38 0.77 -13.57 -11.94
C THR A 38 -0.74 -13.33 -12.04
N ILE A 39 -1.18 -12.16 -11.60
CA ILE A 39 -2.59 -11.74 -11.67
C ILE A 39 -2.72 -10.72 -12.80
N LYS A 40 -3.49 -11.09 -13.84
CA LYS A 40 -3.66 -10.26 -15.03
C LYS A 40 -4.09 -8.82 -14.66
N ASP A 41 -3.39 -7.85 -15.23
CA ASP A 41 -3.64 -6.41 -15.08
C ASP A 41 -3.61 -5.87 -13.63
N LYS A 42 -3.16 -6.69 -12.65
CA LYS A 42 -2.99 -6.25 -11.27
C LYS A 42 -2.09 -5.02 -11.17
N GLY A 43 -0.96 -5.03 -11.89
CA GLY A 43 -0.02 -3.90 -11.90
C GLY A 43 -0.64 -2.63 -12.45
N VAL A 44 -1.50 -2.73 -13.46
CA VAL A 44 -2.26 -1.62 -14.02
C VAL A 44 -3.23 -1.06 -12.99
N ALA A 45 -4.04 -1.91 -12.37
CA ALA A 45 -5.00 -1.49 -11.35
C ALA A 45 -4.32 -0.74 -10.19
N LEU A 46 -3.25 -1.32 -9.62
CA LEU A 46 -2.50 -0.71 -8.53
C LEU A 46 -1.93 0.65 -8.89
N ASN A 47 -1.30 0.73 -10.07
CA ASN A 47 -0.66 1.97 -10.52
C ASN A 47 -1.69 3.09 -10.72
N LEU A 48 -2.79 2.81 -11.43
CA LEU A 48 -3.85 3.79 -11.70
C LEU A 48 -4.59 4.22 -10.41
N ILE A 49 -4.80 3.32 -9.45
CA ILE A 49 -5.36 3.67 -8.14
C ILE A 49 -4.40 4.61 -7.39
N SER A 50 -3.10 4.29 -7.38
CA SER A 50 -2.09 5.12 -6.73
C SER A 50 -1.98 6.50 -7.39
N GLU A 51 -1.98 6.58 -8.73
CA GLU A 51 -1.99 7.84 -9.47
C GLU A 51 -3.21 8.71 -9.11
N TYR A 52 -4.40 8.11 -9.07
CA TYR A 52 -5.63 8.80 -8.67
C TYR A 52 -5.50 9.44 -7.28
N TRP A 53 -4.97 8.70 -6.31
CA TRP A 53 -4.82 9.22 -4.96
C TRP A 53 -3.69 10.24 -4.82
N PHE A 54 -2.59 10.10 -5.55
CA PHE A 54 -1.53 11.11 -5.59
C PHE A 54 -2.03 12.45 -6.15
N ASP A 55 -2.85 12.42 -7.20
CA ASP A 55 -3.49 13.63 -7.73
C ASP A 55 -4.46 14.23 -6.71
N TYR A 56 -5.34 13.41 -6.14
CA TYR A 56 -6.34 13.83 -5.16
C TYR A 56 -5.74 14.48 -3.90
N THR A 57 -4.59 13.98 -3.45
CA THR A 57 -3.90 14.44 -2.23
C THR A 57 -2.80 15.48 -2.49
N SER A 58 -2.62 15.93 -3.72
CA SER A 58 -1.52 16.82 -4.14
C SER A 58 -1.46 18.16 -3.40
N LYS A 59 -2.59 18.61 -2.82
CA LYS A 59 -2.67 19.84 -2.01
C LYS A 59 -2.25 19.62 -0.54
N ILE A 60 -2.17 18.39 -0.06
CA ILE A 60 -1.78 18.06 1.32
C ILE A 60 -0.26 17.99 1.41
N ILE A 61 0.36 17.27 0.47
CA ILE A 61 1.81 17.10 0.40
C ILE A 61 2.23 16.86 -1.05
N PRO A 62 3.38 17.39 -1.50
CA PRO A 62 3.93 17.03 -2.81
C PRO A 62 4.30 15.54 -2.85
N ASN A 63 4.17 14.93 -4.03
CA ASN A 63 4.51 13.54 -4.27
C ASN A 63 5.68 13.41 -5.27
N HIS A 64 6.15 12.19 -5.45
CA HIS A 64 7.32 11.88 -6.25
C HIS A 64 7.04 11.77 -7.76
N ILE A 65 5.79 11.73 -8.21
CA ILE A 65 5.46 11.53 -9.63
C ILE A 65 5.88 12.75 -10.45
N ILE A 66 6.66 12.52 -11.51
CA ILE A 66 7.03 13.52 -12.52
C ILE A 66 6.10 13.38 -13.72
N SER A 67 5.93 12.15 -14.22
CA SER A 67 5.05 11.86 -15.35
C SER A 67 4.55 10.43 -15.35
N THR A 68 3.33 10.25 -15.85
CA THR A 68 2.71 8.95 -16.13
C THR A 68 2.72 8.63 -17.64
N ASN A 69 3.22 9.55 -18.45
CA ASN A 69 3.23 9.46 -19.90
C ASN A 69 4.47 8.70 -20.38
N LEU A 70 4.30 7.61 -21.11
CA LEU A 70 5.43 6.85 -21.64
C LEU A 70 6.30 7.64 -22.61
N SER A 71 5.75 8.68 -23.28
CA SER A 71 6.51 9.57 -24.18
C SER A 71 7.59 10.38 -23.46
N ASP A 72 7.44 10.58 -22.13
CA ASP A 72 8.40 11.32 -21.30
C ASP A 72 9.49 10.41 -20.73
N MET A 73 9.44 9.13 -21.09
CA MET A 73 10.33 8.09 -20.60
C MET A 73 11.28 7.60 -21.73
N PRO A 74 12.36 6.91 -21.40
CA PRO A 74 13.24 6.32 -22.41
C PRO A 74 12.50 5.47 -23.43
N ALA A 75 12.95 5.48 -24.68
CA ALA A 75 12.32 4.83 -25.84
C ALA A 75 11.92 3.38 -25.57
N TYR A 76 12.71 2.64 -24.81
CA TYR A 76 12.42 1.26 -24.41
C TYR A 76 11.00 1.07 -23.85
N PHE A 77 10.51 1.99 -23.03
CA PHE A 77 9.17 1.88 -22.43
C PHE A 77 8.07 2.25 -23.42
N TYR A 78 8.30 3.26 -24.23
CA TYR A 78 7.37 3.69 -25.26
C TYR A 78 7.23 2.65 -26.38
N GLU A 79 8.32 2.10 -26.87
CA GLU A 79 8.36 1.06 -27.91
C GLU A 79 7.70 -0.25 -27.46
N ASN A 80 7.68 -0.52 -26.16
CA ASN A 80 7.02 -1.68 -25.55
C ASN A 80 5.74 -1.28 -24.80
N SER A 81 5.04 -0.25 -25.27
CA SER A 81 3.86 0.34 -24.63
C SER A 81 2.72 -0.66 -24.36
N ALA A 82 2.60 -1.73 -25.14
CA ALA A 82 1.62 -2.79 -24.91
C ALA A 82 1.72 -3.40 -23.49
N TYR A 83 2.94 -3.43 -22.90
CA TYR A 83 3.14 -3.90 -21.54
C TYR A 83 3.21 -2.74 -20.53
N TYR A 84 3.92 -1.66 -20.86
CA TYR A 84 4.27 -0.62 -19.88
C TYR A 84 3.20 0.45 -19.68
N LYS A 85 2.24 0.59 -20.59
CA LYS A 85 1.16 1.58 -20.45
C LYS A 85 0.35 1.32 -19.17
N ASN A 86 0.00 2.40 -18.48
CA ASN A 86 -0.82 2.45 -17.27
C ASN A 86 -0.24 1.71 -16.04
N ARG A 87 0.99 1.20 -16.10
CA ARG A 87 1.68 0.53 -14.98
C ARG A 87 3.07 1.10 -14.67
N THR A 88 3.43 2.20 -15.35
CA THR A 88 4.78 2.77 -15.30
C THR A 88 4.71 4.25 -14.99
N VAL A 89 5.51 4.70 -14.04
CA VAL A 89 5.63 6.11 -13.66
C VAL A 89 7.08 6.54 -13.65
N LEU A 90 7.35 7.75 -14.18
CA LEU A 90 8.60 8.47 -13.99
C LEU A 90 8.50 9.25 -12.69
N VAL A 91 9.46 9.07 -11.81
CA VAL A 91 9.43 9.64 -10.46
C VAL A 91 10.75 10.30 -10.07
N LYS A 92 10.70 11.23 -9.14
CA LYS A 92 11.88 11.76 -8.46
C LYS A 92 12.56 10.67 -7.66
N LYS A 93 13.87 10.58 -7.72
CA LYS A 93 14.68 9.75 -6.83
C LYS A 93 14.79 10.43 -5.48
N LEU A 94 14.16 9.87 -4.48
CA LEU A 94 14.14 10.41 -3.13
C LEU A 94 15.18 9.73 -2.24
N LYS A 95 15.67 10.47 -1.25
CA LYS A 95 16.32 9.91 -0.07
C LYS A 95 15.25 9.40 0.86
N MET A 96 14.84 8.14 0.67
CA MET A 96 13.75 7.53 1.42
C MET A 96 14.07 7.44 2.92
N LEU A 97 13.08 7.75 3.75
CA LEU A 97 13.14 7.45 5.16
C LEU A 97 13.07 5.93 5.37
N PRO A 98 13.80 5.38 6.34
CA PRO A 98 13.82 3.94 6.62
C PRO A 98 12.59 3.49 7.43
N TYR A 99 11.46 4.17 7.26
CA TYR A 99 10.23 3.95 8.03
C TYR A 99 9.04 3.79 7.11
N GLU A 100 8.10 2.94 7.54
CA GLU A 100 6.73 2.91 7.05
C GLU A 100 5.81 3.51 8.11
N PHE A 101 4.84 4.29 7.66
CA PHE A 101 3.85 4.92 8.53
C PHE A 101 2.49 4.31 8.25
N ILE A 102 2.03 3.42 9.14
CA ILE A 102 0.76 2.76 8.98
C ILE A 102 -0.31 3.53 9.75
N VAL A 103 -1.33 4.03 9.05
CA VAL A 103 -2.51 4.63 9.69
C VAL A 103 -3.58 3.56 9.83
N ARG A 104 -4.12 3.44 11.04
CA ARG A 104 -5.17 2.48 11.36
C ARG A 104 -6.42 3.19 11.83
N GLY A 105 -7.53 2.96 11.13
CA GLY A 105 -8.83 3.47 11.50
C GLY A 105 -9.74 2.40 12.14
N TYR A 106 -9.32 1.13 12.09
CA TYR A 106 -10.10 -0.01 12.57
C TYR A 106 -9.25 -1.02 13.32
N MET A 107 -9.87 -1.71 14.28
CA MET A 107 -9.26 -2.77 15.06
C MET A 107 -9.17 -4.05 14.23
N PHE A 108 -8.08 -4.20 13.44
CA PHE A 108 -7.89 -5.33 12.53
C PHE A 108 -6.41 -5.72 12.34
N GLY A 109 -6.18 -6.89 11.74
CA GLY A 109 -4.85 -7.39 11.41
C GLY A 109 -3.97 -7.54 12.65
N SER A 110 -2.68 -7.19 12.55
CA SER A 110 -1.71 -7.31 13.65
C SER A 110 -2.13 -6.55 14.91
N MET A 111 -2.82 -5.41 14.74
CA MET A 111 -3.35 -4.67 15.89
C MET A 111 -4.39 -5.47 16.66
N TRP A 112 -5.32 -6.14 15.96
CA TRP A 112 -6.29 -7.02 16.62
C TRP A 112 -5.63 -8.20 17.29
N GLU A 113 -4.65 -8.85 16.64
CA GLU A 113 -3.95 -10.03 17.18
C GLU A 113 -3.22 -9.72 18.49
N GLU A 114 -2.55 -8.58 18.59
CA GLU A 114 -1.89 -8.13 19.82
C GLU A 114 -2.92 -7.68 20.87
N TYR A 115 -3.90 -6.84 20.46
CA TYR A 115 -4.92 -6.29 21.36
C TYR A 115 -5.74 -7.38 22.07
N LYS A 116 -6.20 -8.41 21.35
CA LYS A 116 -7.03 -9.46 21.96
C LYS A 116 -6.32 -10.22 23.10
N THR A 117 -4.97 -10.24 23.07
CA THR A 117 -4.15 -10.95 24.04
C THR A 117 -3.65 -10.02 25.15
N HIS A 118 -3.20 -8.81 24.79
CA HIS A 118 -2.47 -7.93 25.71
C HIS A 118 -3.14 -6.60 25.98
N LYS A 119 -4.22 -6.25 25.25
CA LYS A 119 -4.85 -4.93 25.28
C LYS A 119 -3.88 -3.77 24.94
N THR A 120 -2.79 -4.12 24.24
CA THR A 120 -1.76 -3.17 23.79
C THR A 120 -1.59 -3.25 22.28
N PHE A 121 -0.96 -2.24 21.69
CA PHE A 121 -0.40 -2.29 20.36
C PHE A 121 0.82 -1.34 20.25
N CYS A 122 1.90 -1.82 19.64
CA CYS A 122 3.17 -1.07 19.53
C CYS A 122 3.65 -0.51 20.88
N GLY A 123 3.53 -1.30 21.96
CA GLY A 123 3.93 -0.92 23.31
C GLY A 123 3.03 0.11 24.01
N GLN A 124 1.87 0.45 23.41
CA GLN A 124 0.91 1.40 23.99
C GLN A 124 -0.36 0.67 24.41
N THR A 125 -0.91 1.04 25.56
CA THR A 125 -2.24 0.54 25.98
C THR A 125 -3.32 1.11 25.07
N VAL A 126 -4.10 0.25 24.44
CA VAL A 126 -5.27 0.63 23.67
C VAL A 126 -6.46 0.77 24.62
N LYS A 127 -6.88 2.01 24.87
CA LYS A 127 -8.00 2.31 25.77
C LYS A 127 -9.33 1.92 25.14
N GLY A 128 -10.21 1.32 25.92
CA GLY A 128 -11.56 0.90 25.51
C GLY A 128 -11.67 -0.60 25.26
N GLU A 129 -12.90 -1.06 25.08
CA GLU A 129 -13.22 -2.43 24.71
C GLU A 129 -13.57 -2.46 23.22
N TYR A 130 -12.76 -3.14 22.44
CA TYR A 130 -12.94 -3.24 21.00
C TYR A 130 -13.24 -4.66 20.57
N GLN A 131 -14.04 -4.79 19.52
CA GLN A 131 -14.29 -6.02 18.79
C GLN A 131 -13.48 -6.03 17.48
N LEU A 132 -13.37 -7.21 16.87
CA LEU A 132 -12.76 -7.35 15.54
C LEU A 132 -13.44 -6.40 14.53
N ALA A 133 -12.66 -5.76 13.69
CA ALA A 133 -13.11 -4.81 12.66
C ALA A 133 -13.87 -3.59 13.19
N GLN A 134 -13.91 -3.33 14.49
CA GLN A 134 -14.54 -2.13 15.05
C GLN A 134 -13.73 -0.89 14.69
N LYS A 135 -14.43 0.19 14.28
CA LYS A 135 -13.83 1.50 14.02
C LYS A 135 -13.22 2.06 15.31
N LEU A 136 -12.02 2.58 15.23
CA LEU A 136 -11.37 3.31 16.32
C LEU A 136 -12.06 4.66 16.51
N SER A 137 -12.06 5.19 17.75
CA SER A 137 -12.57 6.54 18.03
C SER A 137 -11.84 7.62 17.23
N GLU A 138 -10.53 7.45 17.07
CA GLU A 138 -9.66 8.26 16.22
C GLU A 138 -8.67 7.34 15.51
N PRO A 139 -8.32 7.63 14.23
CA PRO A 139 -7.26 6.88 13.57
C PRO A 139 -5.92 7.12 14.24
N ILE A 140 -5.08 6.10 14.28
CA ILE A 140 -3.75 6.16 14.91
C ILE A 140 -2.65 5.87 13.90
N VAL A 141 -1.50 6.51 14.07
CA VAL A 141 -0.27 6.21 13.31
C VAL A 141 0.57 5.22 14.08
N THR A 142 0.98 4.14 13.42
CA THR A 142 1.83 3.08 13.97
C THR A 142 3.02 2.89 13.04
N PRO A 143 4.20 3.45 13.38
CA PRO A 143 5.38 3.35 12.52
C PRO A 143 6.03 1.98 12.60
N SER A 144 6.67 1.55 11.50
CA SER A 144 7.60 0.41 11.45
C SER A 144 8.92 0.80 10.82
N VAL A 145 9.98 0.11 11.21
CA VAL A 145 11.31 0.23 10.58
C VAL A 145 11.40 -0.79 9.47
N LYS A 146 11.82 -0.34 8.31
CA LYS A 146 12.14 -1.22 7.18
C LYS A 146 13.40 -2.03 7.49
N ASN A 147 13.28 -3.34 7.50
CA ASN A 147 14.42 -4.23 7.63
C ASN A 147 14.89 -4.68 6.24
N SER A 148 16.22 -4.74 6.06
CA SER A 148 16.83 -5.26 4.83
C SER A 148 16.60 -6.78 4.66
N THR A 149 16.33 -7.47 5.78
CA THR A 149 16.05 -8.91 5.84
C THR A 149 14.98 -9.19 6.90
N GLY A 150 14.02 -10.06 6.58
CA GLY A 150 12.93 -10.42 7.50
C GLY A 150 11.72 -9.51 7.40
N HIS A 151 10.94 -9.44 8.50
CA HIS A 151 9.75 -8.59 8.59
C HIS A 151 10.10 -7.20 9.12
N ASP A 152 9.32 -6.21 8.70
CA ASP A 152 9.39 -4.87 9.26
C ASP A 152 8.97 -4.89 10.73
N GLU A 153 9.68 -4.16 11.57
CA GLU A 153 9.48 -4.15 13.02
C GLU A 153 8.70 -2.90 13.44
N TYR A 154 7.57 -3.08 14.11
CA TYR A 154 6.84 -1.97 14.71
C TYR A 154 7.68 -1.30 15.79
N ILE A 155 7.65 0.04 15.78
CA ILE A 155 8.29 0.86 16.81
C ILE A 155 7.28 1.79 17.46
N THR A 156 7.58 2.22 18.70
CA THR A 156 6.74 3.23 19.36
C THR A 156 6.93 4.60 18.73
N LEU A 157 5.91 5.46 18.84
CA LEU A 157 6.04 6.88 18.43
C LEU A 157 7.16 7.61 19.19
N GLU A 158 7.42 7.23 20.44
CA GLU A 158 8.53 7.78 21.23
C GLU A 158 9.89 7.42 20.60
N ARG A 159 10.07 6.16 20.20
CA ARG A 159 11.29 5.72 19.51
C ARG A 159 11.43 6.42 18.15
N LEU A 160 10.35 6.61 17.41
CA LEU A 160 10.36 7.39 16.17
C LEU A 160 10.80 8.83 16.40
N ARG A 161 10.25 9.52 17.42
CA ARG A 161 10.63 10.88 17.81
C ARG A 161 12.09 10.99 18.20
N THR A 162 12.61 10.01 18.93
CA THR A 162 14.03 9.94 19.28
C THR A 162 14.94 9.84 18.06
N LYS A 163 14.49 9.16 16.98
CA LYS A 163 15.28 8.89 15.78
C LYS A 163 15.19 10.01 14.73
N LEU A 164 14.01 10.58 14.51
CA LEU A 164 13.76 11.62 13.51
C LEU A 164 13.79 13.04 14.07
N GLY A 165 13.71 13.18 15.39
CA GLY A 165 13.38 14.45 16.04
C GLY A 165 11.87 14.59 16.25
N THR A 166 11.48 15.22 17.36
CA THR A 166 10.06 15.31 17.78
C THR A 166 9.21 16.09 16.78
N GLU A 167 9.73 17.21 16.29
CA GLU A 167 9.01 18.09 15.36
C GLU A 167 8.73 17.38 14.04
N GLU A 168 9.75 16.78 13.42
CA GLU A 168 9.62 16.09 12.15
C GLU A 168 8.73 14.84 12.25
N ALA A 169 8.89 14.05 13.31
CA ALA A 169 8.05 12.87 13.53
C ALA A 169 6.57 13.26 13.70
N ASN A 170 6.27 14.32 14.45
CA ASN A 170 4.90 14.80 14.62
C ASN A 170 4.33 15.33 13.31
N LYS A 171 5.09 16.16 12.59
CA LYS A 171 4.69 16.69 11.27
C LYS A 171 4.31 15.57 10.29
N ILE A 172 5.13 14.51 10.20
CA ILE A 172 4.83 13.37 9.33
C ILE A 172 3.58 12.62 9.81
N CYS A 173 3.42 12.42 11.11
CA CYS A 173 2.23 11.77 11.66
C CYS A 173 0.95 12.57 11.35
N ASP A 174 1.00 13.91 11.50
CA ASP A 174 -0.13 14.79 11.20
C ASP A 174 -0.50 14.71 9.70
N ILE A 175 0.49 14.75 8.81
CA ILE A 175 0.29 14.55 7.35
C ILE A 175 -0.34 13.19 7.07
N CYS A 176 0.11 12.11 7.73
CA CYS A 176 -0.48 10.78 7.57
C CYS A 176 -1.96 10.74 7.97
N LEU A 177 -2.32 11.40 9.07
CA LEU A 177 -3.71 11.48 9.54
C LEU A 177 -4.58 12.31 8.59
N ASP A 178 -4.06 13.42 8.05
CA ASP A 178 -4.77 14.26 7.09
C ASP A 178 -5.00 13.53 5.77
N LEU A 179 -3.97 12.85 5.25
CA LEU A 179 -4.09 11.98 4.07
C LEU A 179 -5.17 10.91 4.28
N TYR A 180 -5.09 10.21 5.41
CA TYR A 180 -6.02 9.14 5.73
C TYR A 180 -7.46 9.66 5.83
N LYS A 181 -7.71 10.72 6.61
CA LYS A 181 -9.06 11.29 6.80
C LYS A 181 -9.67 11.74 5.48
N THR A 182 -8.89 12.49 4.68
CA THR A 182 -9.33 13.01 3.38
C THR A 182 -9.70 11.88 2.41
N CYS A 183 -8.84 10.87 2.28
CA CYS A 183 -9.08 9.75 1.37
C CYS A 183 -10.15 8.79 1.90
N TYR A 184 -10.24 8.60 3.21
CA TYR A 184 -11.29 7.81 3.85
C TYR A 184 -12.70 8.38 3.56
N GLU A 185 -12.89 9.69 3.69
CA GLU A 185 -14.16 10.36 3.39
C GLU A 185 -14.56 10.19 1.93
N GLN A 186 -13.62 10.35 1.01
CA GLN A 186 -13.85 10.12 -0.42
C GLN A 186 -14.18 8.65 -0.73
N ALA A 187 -13.45 7.70 -0.13
CA ALA A 187 -13.68 6.27 -0.33
C ALA A 187 -15.08 5.84 0.19
N LEU A 188 -15.52 6.41 1.31
CA LEU A 188 -16.87 6.14 1.85
C LEU A 188 -17.98 6.54 0.88
N GLN A 189 -17.84 7.62 0.12
CA GLN A 189 -18.81 8.02 -0.91
C GLN A 189 -18.95 6.97 -2.00
N ASN A 190 -17.89 6.18 -2.21
CA ASN A 190 -17.84 5.08 -3.17
C ASN A 190 -18.12 3.70 -2.54
N ASN A 191 -18.73 3.66 -1.35
CA ASN A 191 -19.04 2.45 -0.59
C ASN A 191 -17.79 1.60 -0.24
N ILE A 192 -16.64 2.26 -0.04
CA ILE A 192 -15.40 1.62 0.40
C ILE A 192 -15.00 2.16 1.78
N ILE A 193 -14.66 1.26 2.68
CA ILE A 193 -13.99 1.55 3.94
C ILE A 193 -12.48 1.34 3.74
N ILE A 194 -11.67 2.35 4.06
CA ILE A 194 -10.22 2.20 4.22
C ILE A 194 -9.95 1.83 5.67
N ALA A 195 -9.65 0.57 5.95
CA ALA A 195 -9.42 0.13 7.33
C ALA A 195 -8.06 0.55 7.87
N ASP A 196 -7.05 0.40 7.06
CA ASP A 196 -5.69 0.88 7.30
C ASP A 196 -4.97 1.15 5.98
N THR A 197 -3.87 1.87 6.05
CA THR A 197 -3.01 2.18 4.91
C THR A 197 -1.58 2.42 5.37
N LYS A 198 -0.63 2.23 4.46
CA LYS A 198 0.79 2.45 4.67
C LYS A 198 1.29 3.60 3.78
N PHE A 199 2.06 4.50 4.35
CA PHE A 199 2.76 5.57 3.64
C PHE A 199 4.26 5.47 3.79
N GLU A 200 4.98 5.94 2.77
CA GLU A 200 6.42 6.09 2.78
C GLU A 200 6.81 7.49 2.32
N PHE A 201 7.80 8.06 2.97
CA PHE A 201 8.28 9.41 2.69
C PHE A 201 9.77 9.41 2.41
N GLY A 202 10.21 10.43 1.71
CA GLY A 202 11.61 10.72 1.50
C GLY A 202 11.83 12.20 1.29
N TYR A 203 13.09 12.59 1.16
CA TYR A 203 13.47 13.97 0.85
C TYR A 203 13.97 14.05 -0.59
N ASP A 204 13.57 15.10 -1.29
CA ASP A 204 14.15 15.44 -2.60
C ASP A 204 15.52 16.17 -2.44
N GLU A 205 16.10 16.60 -3.54
CA GLU A 205 17.38 17.30 -3.57
C GLU A 205 17.39 18.66 -2.86
N ASN A 206 16.21 19.21 -2.56
CA ASN A 206 16.03 20.49 -1.86
C ASN A 206 15.67 20.30 -0.37
N ASP A 207 15.83 19.09 0.16
CA ASP A 207 15.40 18.70 1.52
C ASP A 207 13.88 18.91 1.74
N THR A 208 13.08 18.83 0.68
CA THR A 208 11.62 18.90 0.78
C THR A 208 11.08 17.50 1.07
N LEU A 209 10.20 17.38 2.07
CA LEU A 209 9.52 16.13 2.38
C LEU A 209 8.51 15.80 1.26
N ILE A 210 8.64 14.62 0.70
CA ILE A 210 7.87 14.13 -0.46
C ILE A 210 7.22 12.78 -0.11
N LEU A 211 5.95 12.62 -0.48
CA LEU A 211 5.25 11.34 -0.39
C LEU A 211 5.67 10.45 -1.57
N GLY A 212 6.15 9.26 -1.27
CA GLY A 212 6.67 8.31 -2.26
C GLY A 212 5.97 6.96 -2.24
N ASP A 213 6.59 6.00 -2.93
CA ASP A 213 6.13 4.62 -3.08
C ASP A 213 4.76 4.51 -3.78
N GLU A 214 3.80 3.83 -3.19
CA GLU A 214 2.39 3.79 -3.59
C GLU A 214 1.50 4.24 -2.43
N ILE A 215 0.32 4.74 -2.73
CA ILE A 215 -0.64 5.13 -1.70
C ILE A 215 -2.02 4.58 -1.99
N PHE A 216 -2.71 4.12 -0.94
CA PHE A 216 -4.11 3.68 -0.98
C PHE A 216 -4.40 2.68 -2.10
N THR A 217 -3.52 1.70 -2.28
CA THR A 217 -3.75 0.58 -3.18
C THR A 217 -4.17 -0.67 -2.40
N PRO A 218 -4.78 -1.67 -3.05
CA PRO A 218 -5.07 -2.95 -2.41
C PRO A 218 -3.84 -3.71 -1.87
N ASP A 219 -2.62 -3.32 -2.25
CA ASP A 219 -1.38 -3.90 -1.73
C ASP A 219 -0.85 -3.17 -0.49
N SER A 220 -1.08 -1.86 -0.39
CA SER A 220 -0.66 -1.02 0.74
C SER A 220 -1.77 -0.73 1.76
N SER A 221 -3.02 -1.08 1.46
CA SER A 221 -4.20 -0.75 2.26
C SER A 221 -5.19 -1.90 2.31
N ARG A 222 -6.02 -1.92 3.37
CA ARG A 222 -7.20 -2.80 3.42
C ARG A 222 -8.43 -2.01 3.05
N PHE A 223 -9.06 -2.42 1.96
CA PHE A 223 -10.33 -1.86 1.49
C PHE A 223 -11.45 -2.86 1.74
N TRP A 224 -12.48 -2.44 2.46
CA TRP A 224 -13.65 -3.26 2.74
C TRP A 224 -14.89 -2.70 2.05
N SER A 225 -15.81 -3.60 1.70
CA SER A 225 -17.15 -3.22 1.24
C SER A 225 -17.93 -2.62 2.40
N LEU A 226 -18.39 -1.37 2.26
CA LEU A 226 -19.25 -0.74 3.27
C LEU A 226 -20.58 -1.49 3.40
N ALA A 227 -21.11 -2.04 2.30
CA ALA A 227 -22.39 -2.75 2.30
C ALA A 227 -22.33 -4.08 3.09
N ASP A 228 -21.16 -4.73 3.12
CA ASP A 228 -20.97 -6.03 3.79
C ASP A 228 -20.28 -5.87 5.15
N TYR A 229 -19.95 -4.64 5.55
CA TYR A 229 -19.22 -4.39 6.79
C TYR A 229 -20.07 -4.65 8.03
N GLN A 230 -19.53 -5.45 8.95
CA GLN A 230 -20.13 -5.74 10.24
C GLN A 230 -19.05 -5.85 11.32
N VAL A 231 -19.25 -5.19 12.46
CA VAL A 231 -18.39 -5.31 13.64
C VAL A 231 -18.41 -6.74 14.18
N GLY A 232 -17.27 -7.25 14.61
CA GLY A 232 -17.12 -8.59 15.16
C GLY A 232 -16.88 -9.67 14.10
N VAL A 233 -17.00 -9.35 12.81
CA VAL A 233 -16.83 -10.28 11.69
C VAL A 233 -15.67 -9.80 10.83
N SER A 234 -14.90 -10.74 10.24
CA SER A 234 -13.87 -10.40 9.26
C SER A 234 -14.51 -9.87 7.98
N PRO A 235 -14.28 -8.59 7.61
CA PRO A 235 -14.93 -8.00 6.46
C PRO A 235 -14.44 -8.58 5.13
N LYS A 236 -15.32 -8.60 4.13
CA LYS A 236 -14.94 -8.89 2.75
C LYS A 236 -14.02 -7.76 2.24
N SER A 237 -12.85 -8.13 1.75
CA SER A 237 -11.79 -7.20 1.35
C SER A 237 -11.56 -7.19 -0.15
N TYR A 238 -11.20 -6.00 -0.68
CA TYR A 238 -10.78 -5.80 -2.09
C TYR A 238 -9.27 -5.94 -2.28
N ASP A 239 -8.61 -6.68 -1.40
CA ASP A 239 -7.18 -6.93 -1.44
C ASP A 239 -6.85 -8.42 -1.72
N LYS A 240 -5.61 -8.78 -1.46
CA LYS A 240 -5.12 -10.17 -1.61
C LYS A 240 -5.57 -11.14 -0.52
N GLN A 241 -6.54 -10.76 0.34
CA GLN A 241 -7.06 -11.65 1.39
C GLN A 241 -7.65 -12.93 0.80
N PHE A 242 -8.33 -12.83 -0.35
CA PHE A 242 -8.87 -13.98 -1.07
C PHE A 242 -7.77 -15.03 -1.41
N VAL A 243 -6.60 -14.56 -1.87
CA VAL A 243 -5.46 -15.45 -2.13
C VAL A 243 -4.89 -16.01 -0.84
N ARG A 244 -4.79 -15.19 0.22
CA ARG A 244 -4.30 -15.64 1.53
C ARG A 244 -5.20 -16.72 2.10
N ASP A 245 -6.52 -16.55 2.05
CA ASP A 245 -7.50 -17.50 2.56
C ASP A 245 -7.38 -18.84 1.83
N TRP A 246 -7.25 -18.80 0.51
CA TRP A 246 -7.02 -20.01 -0.29
C TRP A 246 -5.72 -20.73 0.10
N LEU A 247 -4.62 -19.98 0.27
CA LEU A 247 -3.33 -20.55 0.68
C LEU A 247 -3.42 -21.19 2.08
N ILE A 248 -4.12 -20.56 3.02
CA ILE A 248 -4.33 -21.11 4.38
C ILE A 248 -5.17 -22.39 4.33
N GLU A 249 -6.30 -22.37 3.61
CA GLU A 249 -7.18 -23.51 3.46
C GLU A 249 -6.45 -24.74 2.91
N HIS A 250 -5.52 -24.52 1.96
CA HIS A 250 -4.73 -25.59 1.34
C HIS A 250 -3.41 -25.87 2.07
N LYS A 251 -3.13 -25.22 3.22
CA LYS A 251 -1.88 -25.35 4.00
C LYS A 251 -0.63 -25.02 3.17
N LEU A 252 -0.73 -24.01 2.29
CA LEU A 252 0.33 -23.55 1.40
C LEU A 252 0.89 -22.18 1.79
N ASN A 253 0.48 -21.63 2.92
CA ASN A 253 0.96 -20.35 3.44
C ASN A 253 2.44 -20.43 3.83
N GLY A 254 3.27 -19.57 3.22
CA GLY A 254 4.72 -19.54 3.48
C GLY A 254 5.52 -20.71 2.88
N VAL A 255 4.91 -21.57 2.07
CA VAL A 255 5.59 -22.74 1.47
C VAL A 255 6.58 -22.30 0.39
N THR A 256 7.77 -22.92 0.40
CA THR A 256 8.81 -22.72 -0.60
C THR A 256 9.22 -24.10 -1.17
N PRO A 257 9.32 -24.29 -2.49
CA PRO A 257 9.07 -23.30 -3.56
C PRO A 257 7.61 -22.84 -3.60
N ALA A 258 7.42 -21.58 -4.03
CA ALA A 258 6.10 -20.94 -4.09
C ALA A 258 5.09 -21.79 -4.90
N PRO A 259 3.87 -21.98 -4.40
CA PRO A 259 2.83 -22.69 -5.13
C PRO A 259 2.34 -21.90 -6.35
N GLU A 260 1.75 -22.62 -7.31
CA GLU A 260 0.97 -22.02 -8.40
C GLU A 260 -0.49 -21.90 -7.97
N LEU A 261 -1.12 -20.77 -8.30
CA LEU A 261 -2.54 -20.56 -8.07
C LEU A 261 -3.37 -21.19 -9.19
N PRO A 262 -4.50 -21.85 -8.88
CA PRO A 262 -5.45 -22.26 -9.91
C PRO A 262 -5.96 -21.06 -10.72
N GLU A 263 -6.25 -21.28 -11.99
CA GLU A 263 -6.76 -20.25 -12.91
C GLU A 263 -8.00 -19.54 -12.35
N LYS A 264 -8.91 -20.29 -11.74
CA LYS A 264 -10.11 -19.73 -11.09
C LYS A 264 -9.75 -18.71 -9.99
N ILE A 265 -8.70 -18.98 -9.20
CA ILE A 265 -8.25 -18.08 -8.13
C ILE A 265 -7.58 -16.84 -8.73
N MET A 266 -6.77 -17.02 -9.78
CA MET A 266 -6.14 -15.90 -10.49
C MET A 266 -7.16 -14.96 -11.08
N ASN A 267 -8.16 -15.50 -11.79
CA ASN A 267 -9.21 -14.70 -12.44
C ASN A 267 -10.08 -13.97 -11.41
N ALA A 268 -10.54 -14.67 -10.36
CA ALA A 268 -11.31 -14.03 -9.29
C ALA A 268 -10.51 -12.92 -8.59
N THR A 269 -9.21 -13.11 -8.42
CA THR A 269 -8.33 -12.07 -7.85
C THR A 269 -8.20 -10.88 -8.80
N ALA A 270 -8.05 -11.10 -10.11
CA ALA A 270 -8.02 -10.03 -11.11
C ALA A 270 -9.32 -9.21 -11.10
N ASP A 271 -10.46 -9.87 -11.00
CA ASP A 271 -11.77 -9.22 -10.91
C ASP A 271 -11.90 -8.35 -9.65
N ILE A 272 -11.39 -8.82 -8.50
CA ILE A 272 -11.36 -8.04 -7.25
C ILE A 272 -10.54 -6.74 -7.41
N TYR A 273 -9.35 -6.81 -8.03
CA TYR A 273 -8.53 -5.61 -8.29
C TYR A 273 -9.20 -4.65 -9.28
N LYS A 274 -9.85 -5.17 -10.33
CA LYS A 274 -10.61 -4.37 -11.29
C LYS A 274 -11.82 -3.70 -10.64
N GLU A 275 -12.55 -4.41 -9.80
CA GLU A 275 -13.67 -3.86 -9.04
C GLU A 275 -13.22 -2.75 -8.09
N CYS A 276 -12.09 -2.96 -7.38
CA CYS A 276 -11.50 -1.94 -6.52
C CYS A 276 -11.16 -0.67 -7.31
N TYR A 277 -10.50 -0.80 -8.46
CA TYR A 277 -10.18 0.30 -9.35
C TYR A 277 -11.44 1.09 -9.77
N ARG A 278 -12.49 0.39 -10.24
CA ARG A 278 -13.74 1.02 -10.65
C ARG A 278 -14.39 1.81 -9.52
N LYS A 279 -14.47 1.23 -8.34
CA LYS A 279 -15.06 1.88 -7.16
C LYS A 279 -14.28 3.11 -6.72
N ILE A 280 -12.95 3.06 -6.72
CA ILE A 280 -12.11 4.17 -6.29
C ILE A 280 -12.11 5.29 -7.32
N THR A 281 -11.89 4.97 -8.59
CA THR A 281 -11.67 5.99 -9.63
C THR A 281 -12.94 6.43 -10.35
N GLY A 282 -14.02 5.65 -10.25
CA GLY A 282 -15.25 5.85 -11.03
C GLY A 282 -15.12 5.51 -12.52
N LYS A 283 -13.99 4.89 -12.94
CA LYS A 283 -13.72 4.52 -14.34
C LYS A 283 -13.98 3.03 -14.57
N GLU A 284 -14.60 2.68 -15.69
CA GLU A 284 -14.93 1.28 -16.00
C GLU A 284 -13.75 0.49 -16.58
N GLU A 285 -12.89 1.14 -17.37
CA GLU A 285 -11.75 0.52 -18.06
C GLU A 285 -10.44 1.18 -17.67
N TYR A 286 -9.33 0.43 -17.80
CA TYR A 286 -7.97 0.88 -17.52
C TYR A 286 -7.41 1.85 -18.57
#